data_e99fd52807858c1319f40be3bf217108
#
_entry.id   e99fd52807858c1319f40be3bf217108
#
_cell.length_a   1.000
_cell.length_b   1.000
_cell.length_c   1.000
_cell.angle_alpha   90.00
_cell.angle_beta   90.00
_cell.angle_gamma   90.00
#
_symmetry.space_group_name_H-M   'P 1'
#
loop_
_entity.id
_entity.type
_entity.pdbx_description
1 polymer ?
#
loop_
_entity_poly.entity_id
_entity_poly.type
_entity_poly.pdbx_seq_one_letter_code
_entity_poly.pdbx_strand_id
1 'polypeptide(L)'
;MKARNIDKKVRYYTVNNDSIMRFKNVNISFFNTTHSIPDSLGVCIHTSYGAIVYTGEFKFDQSLHGHYAPDIKRMAEIGEEGVFVLISDSTEAEKPGYNTPENVIEHHMYDAFAKVRGRLIVSCYASNFIRIQ
;
A
#
# COMPACT_ATOMS: atom_id res chain seq x y z
N MET A 1 -10.29 -4.20 17.09
CA MET A 1 -11.77 -4.31 17.13
C MET A 1 -12.29 -4.99 18.41
N LYS A 2 -11.59 -5.96 18.98
CA LYS A 2 -11.96 -6.57 20.28
C LYS A 2 -12.19 -5.55 21.40
N ALA A 3 -11.38 -4.50 21.47
CA ALA A 3 -11.50 -3.43 22.49
C ALA A 3 -12.82 -2.63 22.42
N ARG A 4 -13.64 -2.77 21.36
CA ARG A 4 -14.90 -2.03 21.20
C ARG A 4 -16.15 -2.92 21.25
N ASN A 5 -16.04 -4.20 21.64
CA ASN A 5 -17.15 -5.18 21.70
C ASN A 5 -17.99 -5.31 20.42
N ILE A 6 -17.38 -5.09 19.26
CA ILE A 6 -18.05 -5.14 17.95
C ILE A 6 -17.98 -6.55 17.34
N ASP A 7 -17.11 -7.41 17.84
CA ASP A 7 -16.76 -8.70 17.26
C ASP A 7 -17.94 -9.65 17.00
N LYS A 8 -18.98 -9.58 17.83
CA LYS A 8 -20.15 -10.49 17.71
C LYS A 8 -21.12 -10.13 16.60
N LYS A 9 -20.98 -8.94 15.98
CA LYS A 9 -21.91 -8.41 14.98
C LYS A 9 -21.32 -8.24 13.59
N VAL A 10 -20.01 -8.48 13.42
CA VAL A 10 -19.27 -8.22 12.18
C VAL A 10 -18.74 -9.51 11.60
N ARG A 11 -18.97 -9.74 10.30
CA ARG A 11 -18.29 -10.79 9.55
C ARG A 11 -16.99 -10.23 8.99
N TYR A 12 -15.90 -10.97 9.18
CA TYR A 12 -14.59 -10.63 8.65
C TYR A 12 -14.29 -11.49 7.42
N TYR A 13 -13.80 -10.85 6.40
CA TYR A 13 -13.32 -11.51 5.19
C TYR A 13 -11.86 -11.11 5.00
N THR A 14 -10.99 -12.09 4.85
CA THR A 14 -9.60 -11.84 4.44
C THR A 14 -9.58 -11.75 2.93
N VAL A 15 -8.94 -10.71 2.40
CA VAL A 15 -8.79 -10.47 0.97
C VAL A 15 -7.32 -10.28 0.62
N ASN A 16 -7.00 -10.51 -0.63
CA ASN A 16 -5.71 -10.23 -1.27
C ASN A 16 -5.95 -9.57 -2.63
N ASN A 17 -4.91 -9.29 -3.38
CA ASN A 17 -4.99 -8.67 -4.71
C ASN A 17 -5.78 -9.50 -5.74
N ASP A 18 -5.86 -10.83 -5.59
CA ASP A 18 -6.64 -11.71 -6.49
C ASP A 18 -8.11 -11.82 -6.10
N SER A 19 -8.48 -11.27 -4.94
CA SER A 19 -9.84 -11.39 -4.40
C SER A 19 -10.81 -10.53 -5.20
N ILE A 20 -12.00 -11.09 -5.46
CA ILE A 20 -13.13 -10.36 -6.03
C ILE A 20 -14.35 -10.60 -5.17
N MET A 21 -14.89 -9.54 -4.59
CA MET A 21 -16.14 -9.57 -3.86
C MET A 21 -17.28 -9.16 -4.79
N ARG A 22 -18.28 -10.03 -4.94
CA ARG A 22 -19.43 -9.80 -5.82
C ARG A 22 -20.68 -9.46 -5.02
N PHE A 23 -21.27 -8.33 -5.34
CA PHE A 23 -22.54 -7.89 -4.82
C PHE A 23 -23.53 -7.76 -5.99
N LYS A 24 -24.81 -7.60 -5.69
CA LYS A 24 -25.87 -7.62 -6.71
C LYS A 24 -25.59 -6.69 -7.92
N ASN A 25 -25.11 -5.49 -7.68
CA ASN A 25 -24.95 -4.46 -8.72
C ASN A 25 -23.51 -3.91 -8.84
N VAL A 26 -22.59 -4.38 -8.00
CA VAL A 26 -21.20 -3.93 -8.00
C VAL A 26 -20.27 -5.09 -7.71
N ASN A 27 -19.07 -5.03 -8.27
CA ASN A 27 -17.97 -5.91 -7.90
C ASN A 27 -16.88 -5.07 -7.24
N ILE A 28 -16.18 -5.66 -6.29
CA ILE A 28 -15.03 -5.03 -5.63
C ILE A 28 -13.82 -5.90 -5.91
N SER A 29 -12.78 -5.31 -6.45
CA SER A 29 -11.47 -5.93 -6.62
C SER A 29 -10.41 -5.15 -5.84
N PHE A 30 -9.23 -5.75 -5.73
CA PHE A 30 -8.13 -5.20 -4.96
C PHE A 30 -6.87 -5.20 -5.84
N PHE A 31 -5.93 -4.34 -5.49
CA PHE A 31 -4.61 -4.29 -6.12
C PHE A 31 -3.56 -3.92 -5.09
N ASN A 32 -2.35 -4.46 -5.24
CA ASN A 32 -1.28 -4.13 -4.31
C ASN A 32 -0.80 -2.70 -4.51
N THR A 33 -0.64 -2.01 -3.39
CA THR A 33 0.01 -0.71 -3.30
C THR A 33 1.30 -0.84 -2.49
N THR A 34 2.27 0.01 -2.78
CA THR A 34 3.50 0.08 -1.99
C THR A 34 3.28 0.95 -0.78
N HIS A 35 3.49 0.39 0.41
CA HIS A 35 3.48 1.14 1.68
C HIS A 35 4.49 0.54 2.65
N SER A 36 4.65 1.14 3.82
CA SER A 36 5.58 0.70 4.88
C SER A 36 5.23 -0.64 5.53
N ILE A 37 4.00 -1.12 5.33
CA ILE A 37 3.53 -2.43 5.78
C ILE A 37 3.35 -3.38 4.57
N PRO A 38 3.61 -4.70 4.75
CA PRO A 38 3.43 -5.66 3.66
C PRO A 38 1.95 -5.81 3.29
N ASP A 39 1.70 -6.28 2.07
CA ASP A 39 0.37 -6.60 1.54
C ASP A 39 -0.65 -5.44 1.62
N SER A 40 -0.16 -4.21 1.48
CA SER A 40 -1.04 -3.04 1.39
C SER A 40 -1.88 -3.09 0.12
N LEU A 41 -3.18 -2.81 0.26
CA LEU A 41 -4.15 -2.92 -0.82
C LEU A 41 -4.86 -1.61 -1.10
N GLY A 42 -4.98 -1.28 -2.38
CA GLY A 42 -5.98 -0.39 -2.91
C GLY A 42 -7.27 -1.14 -3.23
N VAL A 43 -8.37 -0.43 -3.35
CA VAL A 43 -9.72 -0.97 -3.59
C VAL A 43 -10.28 -0.36 -4.87
N CYS A 44 -10.84 -1.20 -5.72
CA CYS A 44 -11.58 -0.78 -6.91
C CYS A 44 -13.02 -1.29 -6.82
N ILE A 45 -13.99 -0.38 -6.88
CA ILE A 45 -15.42 -0.68 -6.94
C ILE A 45 -15.86 -0.48 -8.39
N HIS A 46 -16.20 -1.57 -9.07
CA HIS A 46 -16.66 -1.56 -10.46
C HIS A 46 -18.16 -1.26 -10.51
N THR A 47 -18.53 -0.19 -11.18
CA THR A 47 -19.93 0.24 -11.36
C THR A 47 -20.27 0.37 -12.84
N SER A 48 -21.54 0.53 -13.16
CA SER A 48 -21.99 0.81 -14.54
C SER A 48 -21.55 2.18 -15.08
N TYR A 49 -21.05 3.07 -14.24
CA TYR A 49 -20.56 4.41 -14.60
C TYR A 49 -19.04 4.48 -14.72
N GLY A 50 -18.34 3.41 -14.43
CA GLY A 50 -16.89 3.31 -14.34
C GLY A 50 -16.42 2.93 -12.95
N ALA A 51 -15.12 2.84 -12.78
CA ALA A 51 -14.50 2.42 -11.54
C ALA A 51 -14.42 3.55 -10.50
N ILE A 52 -14.70 3.23 -9.23
CA ILE A 52 -14.37 4.08 -8.08
C ILE A 52 -13.14 3.46 -7.44
N VAL A 53 -12.03 4.18 -7.45
CA VAL A 53 -10.73 3.68 -6.98
C VAL A 53 -10.33 4.40 -5.70
N TYR A 54 -9.98 3.61 -4.68
CA TYR A 54 -9.36 4.09 -3.45
C TYR A 54 -7.95 3.50 -3.34
N THR A 55 -6.94 4.36 -3.30
CA THR A 55 -5.54 3.91 -3.31
C THR A 55 -5.07 3.30 -1.99
N GLY A 56 -5.77 3.54 -0.89
CA GLY A 56 -5.18 3.36 0.42
C GLY A 56 -4.01 4.33 0.63
N GLU A 57 -3.20 4.11 1.63
CA GLU A 57 -1.92 4.78 1.81
C GLU A 57 -0.89 4.17 0.86
N PHE A 58 -0.20 4.99 0.08
CA PHE A 58 0.74 4.49 -0.92
C PHE A 58 1.93 5.41 -1.16
N LYS A 59 2.98 4.86 -1.73
CA LYS A 59 4.02 5.59 -2.46
C LYS A 59 4.35 4.85 -3.76
N PHE A 60 4.79 5.58 -4.79
CA PHE A 60 5.31 4.94 -5.99
C PHE A 60 6.79 4.60 -5.83
N ASP A 61 7.07 3.36 -5.47
CA ASP A 61 8.42 2.83 -5.35
C ASP A 61 8.53 1.49 -6.09
N GLN A 62 9.10 1.53 -7.28
CA GLN A 62 9.30 0.36 -8.13
C GLN A 62 10.53 -0.47 -7.74
N SER A 63 11.32 -0.02 -6.77
CA SER A 63 12.47 -0.77 -6.29
C SER A 63 12.10 -1.91 -5.33
N LEU A 64 10.86 -1.94 -4.85
CA LEU A 64 10.38 -2.92 -3.91
C LEU A 64 9.83 -4.17 -4.60
N HIS A 65 9.99 -5.31 -3.94
CA HIS A 65 9.63 -6.63 -4.43
C HIS A 65 8.78 -7.41 -3.42
N GLY A 66 8.22 -8.55 -3.86
CA GLY A 66 7.44 -9.45 -3.00
C GLY A 66 6.19 -8.76 -2.42
N HIS A 67 6.02 -8.85 -1.11
CA HIS A 67 4.85 -8.34 -0.38
C HIS A 67 4.71 -6.80 -0.37
N TYR A 68 5.72 -6.09 -0.88
CA TYR A 68 5.72 -4.62 -0.98
C TYR A 68 5.62 -4.13 -2.42
N ALA A 69 5.62 -5.02 -3.41
CA ALA A 69 5.57 -4.64 -4.82
C ALA A 69 4.21 -4.06 -5.20
N PRO A 70 4.17 -2.92 -5.93
CA PRO A 70 2.93 -2.39 -6.48
C PRO A 70 2.47 -3.25 -7.66
N ASP A 71 1.16 -3.45 -7.80
CA ASP A 71 0.57 -4.13 -8.95
C ASP A 71 0.26 -3.13 -10.08
N ILE A 72 1.32 -2.67 -10.73
CA ILE A 72 1.22 -1.69 -11.83
C ILE A 72 0.35 -2.20 -12.97
N LYS A 73 0.43 -3.51 -13.27
CA LYS A 73 -0.39 -4.11 -14.32
C LYS A 73 -1.88 -3.96 -13.99
N ARG A 74 -2.26 -4.31 -12.78
CA ARG A 74 -3.66 -4.22 -12.33
C ARG A 74 -4.15 -2.78 -12.28
N MET A 75 -3.29 -1.85 -11.85
CA MET A 75 -3.60 -0.42 -11.88
C MET A 75 -3.86 0.08 -13.30
N ALA A 76 -3.05 -0.35 -14.28
CA ALA A 76 -3.24 -0.01 -15.68
C ALA A 76 -4.55 -0.60 -16.24
N GLU A 77 -4.85 -1.87 -15.97
CA GLU A 77 -6.12 -2.51 -16.36
C GLU A 77 -7.34 -1.75 -15.83
N ILE A 78 -7.33 -1.34 -14.55
CA ILE A 78 -8.39 -0.52 -13.95
C ILE A 78 -8.48 0.85 -14.64
N GLY A 79 -7.35 1.45 -14.99
CA GLY A 79 -7.32 2.71 -15.73
C GLY A 79 -7.95 2.60 -17.12
N GLU A 80 -7.72 1.49 -17.83
CA GLU A 80 -8.31 1.20 -19.15
C GLU A 80 -9.83 0.99 -19.08
N GLU A 81 -10.35 0.42 -17.99
CA GLU A 81 -11.80 0.30 -17.76
C GLU A 81 -12.50 1.66 -17.61
N GLY A 82 -11.76 2.72 -17.29
CA GLY A 82 -12.25 4.06 -17.04
C GLY A 82 -12.56 4.32 -15.56
N VAL A 83 -11.82 5.26 -14.98
CA VAL A 83 -11.97 5.67 -13.58
C VAL A 83 -12.93 6.86 -13.49
N PHE A 84 -14.09 6.63 -12.87
CA PHE A 84 -15.10 7.65 -12.62
C PHE A 84 -14.74 8.53 -11.40
N VAL A 85 -14.21 7.90 -10.32
CA VAL A 85 -13.77 8.60 -9.12
C VAL A 85 -12.44 8.02 -8.65
N LEU A 86 -11.47 8.88 -8.37
CA LEU A 86 -10.22 8.53 -7.71
C LEU A 86 -10.17 9.17 -6.33
N ILE A 87 -10.07 8.34 -5.29
CA ILE A 87 -9.85 8.73 -3.90
C ILE A 87 -8.41 8.36 -3.57
N SER A 88 -7.53 9.34 -3.54
CA SER A 88 -6.09 9.14 -3.40
C SER A 88 -5.58 9.66 -2.06
N ASP A 89 -4.60 8.94 -1.50
CA ASP A 89 -3.74 9.50 -0.47
C ASP A 89 -3.05 10.77 -1.00
N SER A 90 -3.00 11.80 -0.17
CA SER A 90 -2.38 13.09 -0.48
C SER A 90 -1.27 13.46 0.50
N THR A 91 -0.77 12.50 1.26
CA THR A 91 0.34 12.70 2.20
C THR A 91 1.55 13.25 1.46
N GLU A 92 2.07 14.38 1.93
CA GLU A 92 3.21 15.10 1.33
C GLU A 92 2.98 15.64 -0.09
N ALA A 93 1.73 15.72 -0.58
CA ALA A 93 1.42 16.21 -1.93
C ALA A 93 1.92 17.64 -2.21
N GLU A 94 2.12 18.45 -1.18
CA GLU A 94 2.65 19.80 -1.30
C GLU A 94 4.19 19.86 -1.37
N LYS A 95 4.89 18.75 -1.09
CA LYS A 95 6.36 18.72 -1.14
C LYS A 95 6.84 18.51 -2.57
N PRO A 96 7.62 19.42 -3.13
CA PRO A 96 8.19 19.24 -4.45
C PRO A 96 9.27 18.15 -4.46
N GLY A 97 9.42 17.46 -5.61
CA GLY A 97 10.45 16.45 -5.83
C GLY A 97 9.94 15.02 -5.78
N TYR A 98 10.85 14.09 -5.58
CA TYR A 98 10.58 12.65 -5.55
C TYR A 98 10.99 12.06 -4.20
N ASN A 99 10.24 11.08 -3.74
CA ASN A 99 10.65 10.28 -2.59
C ASN A 99 11.89 9.45 -2.91
N THR A 100 12.79 9.35 -1.95
CA THR A 100 13.95 8.46 -2.07
C THR A 100 13.46 7.00 -2.13
N PRO A 101 13.85 6.21 -3.14
CA PRO A 101 13.54 4.80 -3.22
C PRO A 101 14.09 4.02 -2.01
N GLU A 102 13.36 2.99 -1.56
CA GLU A 102 13.75 2.22 -0.38
C GLU A 102 15.09 1.48 -0.58
N ASN A 103 15.40 1.00 -1.78
CA ASN A 103 16.70 0.37 -2.06
C ASN A 103 17.90 1.31 -1.83
N VAL A 104 17.71 2.61 -2.08
CA VAL A 104 18.76 3.63 -1.80
C VAL A 104 18.90 3.85 -0.30
N ILE A 105 17.77 3.89 0.42
CA ILE A 105 17.77 4.02 1.89
C ILE A 105 18.42 2.79 2.52
N GLU A 106 18.09 1.60 2.06
CA GLU A 106 18.67 0.34 2.49
C GLU A 106 20.22 0.36 2.33
N HIS A 107 20.69 0.76 1.16
CA HIS A 107 22.15 0.88 0.92
C HIS A 107 22.82 1.83 1.90
N HIS A 108 22.22 3.00 2.14
CA HIS A 108 22.76 3.95 3.12
C HIS A 108 22.75 3.41 4.55
N MET A 109 21.75 2.62 4.92
CA MET A 109 21.69 1.98 6.23
C MET A 109 22.80 0.93 6.37
N TYR A 110 23.01 0.06 5.37
CA TYR A 110 24.12 -0.89 5.36
C TYR A 110 25.47 -0.19 5.49
N ASP A 111 25.70 0.88 4.74
CA ASP A 111 26.91 1.66 4.83
C ASP A 111 27.12 2.28 6.22
N ALA A 112 26.06 2.77 6.83
CA ALA A 112 26.12 3.31 8.18
C ALA A 112 26.47 2.22 9.21
N PHE A 113 25.82 1.05 9.11
CA PHE A 113 26.09 -0.10 10.00
C PHE A 113 27.52 -0.61 9.86
N ALA A 114 28.05 -0.70 8.65
CA ALA A 114 29.40 -1.17 8.38
C ALA A 114 30.51 -0.25 8.96
N LYS A 115 30.23 1.05 9.08
CA LYS A 115 31.20 2.06 9.54
C LYS A 115 31.20 2.25 11.06
N VAL A 116 30.17 1.82 11.75
CA VAL A 116 30.01 2.03 13.20
C VAL A 116 30.94 1.07 13.96
N ARG A 117 31.78 1.64 14.87
CA ARG A 117 32.67 0.86 15.76
C ARG A 117 32.18 0.86 17.22
N GLY A 118 30.91 1.12 17.44
CA GLY A 118 30.35 1.22 18.78
C GLY A 118 28.85 0.94 18.81
N ARG A 119 28.15 1.58 19.73
CA ARG A 119 26.72 1.44 19.84
C ARG A 119 26.02 2.27 18.76
N LEU A 120 25.13 1.65 17.98
CA LEU A 120 24.23 2.29 17.04
C LEU A 120 22.83 2.35 17.64
N ILE A 121 22.20 3.50 17.55
CA ILE A 121 20.80 3.69 17.95
C ILE A 121 20.03 4.07 16.69
N VAL A 122 19.04 3.25 16.32
CA VAL A 122 18.15 3.48 15.19
C VAL A 122 16.76 3.76 15.72
N SER A 123 16.12 4.80 15.19
CA SER A 123 14.73 5.14 15.52
C SER A 123 13.90 5.20 14.25
N CYS A 124 12.78 4.51 14.23
CA CYS A 124 11.79 4.55 13.14
C CYS A 124 10.37 4.36 13.70
N TYR A 125 9.37 4.61 12.87
CA TYR A 125 7.99 4.27 13.22
C TYR A 125 7.83 2.76 13.34
N ALA A 126 7.13 2.30 14.37
CA ALA A 126 6.87 0.88 14.61
C ALA A 126 6.07 0.20 13.47
N SER A 127 5.35 0.96 12.68
CA SER A 127 4.62 0.50 11.48
C SER A 127 5.49 0.43 10.23
N ASN A 128 6.74 0.88 10.27
CA ASN A 128 7.63 0.84 9.11
C ASN A 128 8.39 -0.49 9.07
N PHE A 129 7.70 -1.56 8.68
CA PHE A 129 8.25 -2.91 8.64
C PHE A 129 9.36 -3.07 7.60
N ILE A 130 9.33 -2.33 6.49
CA ILE A 130 10.40 -2.34 5.48
C ILE A 130 11.77 -2.02 6.09
N ARG A 131 11.82 -1.13 7.08
CA ARG A 131 13.08 -0.68 7.71
C ARG A 131 13.46 -1.44 8.97
N ILE A 132 12.58 -2.32 9.44
CA ILE A 132 12.82 -3.13 10.66
C ILE A 132 13.38 -4.51 10.30
N GLN A 133 13.13 -4.99 9.09
CA GLN A 133 13.66 -6.24 8.56
C GLN A 133 15.16 -6.13 8.27
#